data_5a2f49cc3adbdad283fd34d569d6efa8
#
_entry.id   5a2f49cc3adbdad283fd34d569d6efa8
#
_cell.length_a   1.000
_cell.length_b   1.000
_cell.length_c   1.000
_cell.angle_alpha   90.00
_cell.angle_beta   90.00
_cell.angle_gamma   90.00
#
_symmetry.space_group_name_H-M   'P 1'
#
loop_
_entity.id
_entity.type
_entity.pdbx_description
1 polymer ?
#
loop_
_entity_poly.entity_id
_entity_poly.type
_entity_poly.pdbx_seq_one_letter_code
_entity_poly.pdbx_strand_id
1 'polypeptide(L)'
;MTRLEQDVSAEQSTGQCRRLADVLSVTRTMLEHANAGNWDDVAELERSRREDLERCFSEAVNPRHSELVSEALAVMLHLNDELMATLASARDAVLEQGVNQARTRSALGSYQDIQHSPVS
;
A
#
# COMPACT_ATOMS: atom_id res chain seq x y z
N MET A 1 -14.36 23.18 35.78
CA MET A 1 -13.47 23.49 34.67
C MET A 1 -12.71 22.29 34.16
N THR A 2 -12.18 21.50 35.04
CA THR A 2 -11.44 20.28 34.68
C THR A 2 -12.28 19.22 33.96
N ARG A 3 -13.59 19.17 34.17
CA ARG A 3 -14.48 18.18 33.58
C ARG A 3 -14.72 18.41 32.08
N LEU A 4 -14.83 19.66 31.65
CA LEU A 4 -14.98 20.01 30.24
C LEU A 4 -13.70 19.78 29.44
N GLU A 5 -12.56 20.07 30.03
CA GLU A 5 -11.26 19.80 29.40
C GLU A 5 -10.99 18.30 29.29
N GLN A 6 -11.37 17.51 30.30
CA GLN A 6 -11.27 16.06 30.27
C GLN A 6 -12.19 15.45 29.23
N ASP A 7 -13.42 15.94 29.08
CA ASP A 7 -14.36 15.44 28.08
C ASP A 7 -13.88 15.74 26.66
N VAL A 8 -13.36 16.94 26.40
CA VAL A 8 -12.79 17.32 25.10
C VAL A 8 -11.56 16.48 24.78
N SER A 9 -10.67 16.26 25.75
CA SER A 9 -9.48 15.43 25.59
C SER A 9 -9.85 13.97 25.34
N ALA A 10 -10.87 13.44 26.02
CA ALA A 10 -11.37 12.08 25.81
C ALA A 10 -11.99 11.91 24.42
N GLU A 11 -12.77 12.91 23.97
CA GLU A 11 -13.35 12.90 22.62
C GLU A 11 -12.27 12.95 21.54
N GLN A 12 -11.26 13.78 21.69
CA GLN A 12 -10.12 13.88 20.78
C GLN A 12 -9.35 12.56 20.73
N SER A 13 -9.09 11.93 21.88
CA SER A 13 -8.42 10.64 21.97
C SER A 13 -9.23 9.52 21.31
N THR A 14 -10.53 9.50 21.51
CA THR A 14 -11.45 8.56 20.88
C THR A 14 -11.49 8.78 19.37
N GLY A 15 -11.51 10.03 18.93
CA GLY A 15 -11.44 10.39 17.52
C GLY A 15 -10.14 9.92 16.87
N GLN A 16 -9.00 10.08 17.53
CA GLN A 16 -7.71 9.60 17.07
C GLN A 16 -7.69 8.08 16.92
N CYS A 17 -8.18 7.35 17.93
CA CYS A 17 -8.26 5.89 17.87
C CYS A 17 -9.19 5.41 16.75
N ARG A 18 -10.29 6.10 16.53
CA ARG A 18 -11.22 5.79 15.43
C ARG A 18 -10.57 6.02 14.07
N ARG A 19 -9.87 7.14 13.88
CA ARG A 19 -9.13 7.42 12.64
C ARG A 19 -8.06 6.37 12.39
N LEU A 20 -7.38 5.94 13.43
CA LEU A 20 -6.35 4.90 13.31
C LEU A 20 -6.97 3.55 12.92
N ALA A 21 -8.13 3.21 13.48
CA ALA A 21 -8.88 2.02 13.08
C ALA A 21 -9.31 2.09 11.62
N ASP A 22 -9.75 3.26 11.14
CA ASP A 22 -10.09 3.49 9.75
C ASP A 22 -8.86 3.31 8.83
N VAL A 23 -7.70 3.82 9.24
CA VAL A 23 -6.44 3.64 8.52
C VAL A 23 -6.07 2.16 8.40
N LEU A 24 -6.25 1.39 9.48
CA LEU A 24 -6.03 -0.07 9.45
C LEU A 24 -6.98 -0.75 8.47
N SER A 25 -8.25 -0.38 8.47
CA SER A 25 -9.25 -0.91 7.54
C SER A 25 -8.89 -0.61 6.09
N VAL A 26 -8.48 0.63 5.81
CA VAL A 26 -8.01 1.05 4.48
C VAL A 26 -6.78 0.25 4.06
N THR A 27 -5.85 0.03 4.97
CA THR A 27 -4.62 -0.74 4.69
C THR A 27 -4.95 -2.19 4.30
N ARG A 28 -5.90 -2.82 4.98
CA ARG A 28 -6.38 -4.17 4.63
C ARG A 28 -7.03 -4.18 3.24
N THR A 29 -7.84 -3.18 2.94
CA THR A 29 -8.46 -3.04 1.62
C THR A 29 -7.42 -2.84 0.53
N MET A 30 -6.37 -2.06 0.79
CA MET A 30 -5.23 -1.89 -0.12
C MET A 30 -4.57 -3.24 -0.43
N LEU A 31 -4.36 -4.06 0.59
CA LEU A 31 -3.75 -5.38 0.42
C LEU A 31 -4.64 -6.29 -0.43
N GLU A 32 -5.96 -6.26 -0.22
CA GLU A 32 -6.92 -7.01 -1.04
C GLU A 32 -6.85 -6.57 -2.51
N HIS A 33 -6.82 -5.27 -2.78
CA HIS A 33 -6.67 -4.75 -4.14
C HIS A 33 -5.32 -5.12 -4.75
N ALA A 34 -4.25 -5.06 -3.98
CA ALA A 34 -2.91 -5.45 -4.42
C ALA A 34 -2.87 -6.93 -4.84
N ASN A 35 -3.47 -7.81 -4.04
CA ASN A 35 -3.57 -9.23 -4.33
C ASN A 35 -4.42 -9.52 -5.58
N ALA A 36 -5.36 -8.65 -5.88
CA ALA A 36 -6.20 -8.73 -7.09
C ALA A 36 -5.56 -8.04 -8.31
N GLY A 37 -4.43 -7.35 -8.14
CA GLY A 37 -3.76 -6.63 -9.21
C GLY A 37 -4.36 -5.26 -9.53
N ASN A 38 -5.23 -4.74 -8.68
CA ASN A 38 -5.90 -3.45 -8.85
C ASN A 38 -5.03 -2.30 -8.31
N TRP A 39 -3.90 -2.04 -8.97
CA TRP A 39 -2.88 -1.10 -8.49
C TRP A 39 -3.34 0.35 -8.51
N ASP A 40 -4.23 0.74 -9.40
CA ASP A 40 -4.79 2.09 -9.44
C ASP A 40 -5.61 2.37 -8.18
N ASP A 41 -6.38 1.38 -7.71
CA ASP A 41 -7.14 1.46 -6.47
C ASP A 41 -6.22 1.53 -5.25
N VAL A 42 -5.12 0.76 -5.26
CA VAL A 42 -4.10 0.82 -4.21
C VAL A 42 -3.49 2.22 -4.11
N ALA A 43 -3.14 2.82 -5.24
CA ALA A 43 -2.53 4.15 -5.28
C ALA A 43 -3.49 5.23 -4.76
N GLU A 44 -4.77 5.15 -5.12
CA GLU A 44 -5.80 6.07 -4.65
C GLU A 44 -6.01 5.95 -3.14
N LEU A 45 -6.14 4.73 -2.63
CA LEU A 45 -6.29 4.46 -1.21
C LEU A 45 -5.03 4.86 -0.41
N GLU A 46 -3.85 4.67 -0.97
CA GLU A 46 -2.60 5.08 -0.33
C GLU A 46 -2.57 6.59 -0.10
N ARG A 47 -3.00 7.37 -1.08
CA ARG A 47 -3.08 8.83 -0.96
C ARG A 47 -4.06 9.25 0.13
N SER A 48 -5.24 8.66 0.16
CA SER A 48 -6.26 8.90 1.18
C SER A 48 -5.74 8.50 2.58
N ARG A 49 -5.09 7.36 2.69
CA ARG A 49 -4.50 6.87 3.94
C ARG A 49 -3.43 7.82 4.48
N ARG A 50 -2.60 8.37 3.61
CA ARG A 50 -1.55 9.32 4.00
C ARG A 50 -2.14 10.58 4.62
N GLU A 51 -3.19 11.12 4.02
CA GLU A 51 -3.91 12.27 4.55
C GLU A 51 -4.54 11.96 5.92
N ASP A 52 -5.15 10.79 6.06
CA ASP A 52 -5.77 10.35 7.31
C ASP A 52 -4.73 10.16 8.41
N LEU A 53 -3.56 9.61 8.09
CA LEU A 53 -2.44 9.47 9.04
C LEU A 53 -1.92 10.83 9.49
N GLU A 54 -1.76 11.78 8.59
CA GLU A 54 -1.34 13.14 8.94
C GLU A 54 -2.33 13.78 9.90
N ARG A 55 -3.62 13.66 9.64
CA ARG A 55 -4.66 14.16 10.55
C ARG A 55 -4.66 13.43 11.88
N CYS A 56 -4.48 12.12 11.86
CA CYS A 56 -4.45 11.29 13.07
C CYS A 56 -3.34 11.74 14.03
N PHE A 57 -2.14 11.99 13.51
CA PHE A 57 -0.97 12.35 14.30
C PHE A 57 -0.69 13.85 14.35
N SER A 58 -1.62 14.70 13.88
CA SER A 58 -1.57 16.15 14.12
C SER A 58 -1.77 16.47 15.61
N GLU A 59 -2.38 15.56 16.35
CA GLU A 59 -2.58 15.65 17.78
C GLU A 59 -1.66 14.65 18.49
N ALA A 60 -1.19 15.03 19.70
CA ALA A 60 -0.38 14.14 20.51
C ALA A 60 -1.17 12.92 20.96
N VAL A 61 -0.49 11.78 21.07
CA VAL A 61 -1.10 10.54 21.57
C VAL A 61 -1.34 10.66 23.06
N ASN A 62 -2.58 10.39 23.49
CA ASN A 62 -2.91 10.33 24.92
C ASN A 62 -2.19 9.12 25.54
N PRO A 63 -1.45 9.32 26.67
CA PRO A 63 -0.74 8.23 27.34
C PRO A 63 -1.63 7.03 27.69
N ARG A 64 -2.91 7.27 27.95
CA ARG A 64 -3.88 6.18 28.23
C ARG A 64 -4.11 5.26 27.04
N HIS A 65 -3.89 5.74 25.82
CA HIS A 65 -4.11 5.01 24.59
C HIS A 65 -2.79 4.61 23.90
N SER A 66 -1.64 4.84 24.54
CA SER A 66 -0.33 4.59 23.94
C SER A 66 -0.13 3.13 23.55
N GLU A 67 -0.57 2.18 24.38
CA GLU A 67 -0.50 0.76 24.05
C GLU A 67 -1.37 0.41 22.86
N LEU A 68 -2.61 0.90 22.83
CA LEU A 68 -3.55 0.65 21.74
C LEU A 68 -3.02 1.23 20.42
N VAL A 69 -2.50 2.45 20.47
CA VAL A 69 -1.90 3.10 19.29
C VAL A 69 -0.67 2.32 18.83
N SER A 70 0.19 1.89 19.76
CA SER A 70 1.38 1.11 19.45
C SER A 70 1.05 -0.22 18.80
N GLU A 71 0.05 -0.94 19.31
CA GLU A 71 -0.43 -2.19 18.73
C GLU A 71 -1.00 -1.98 17.34
N ALA A 72 -1.80 -0.93 17.15
CA ALA A 72 -2.37 -0.60 15.84
C ALA A 72 -1.29 -0.27 14.83
N LEU A 73 -0.27 0.50 15.21
CA LEU A 73 0.87 0.81 14.35
C LEU A 73 1.67 -0.44 13.99
N ALA A 74 1.85 -1.36 14.94
CA ALA A 74 2.53 -2.62 14.69
C ALA A 74 1.77 -3.48 13.65
N VAL A 75 0.45 -3.56 13.76
CA VAL A 75 -0.40 -4.26 12.78
C VAL A 75 -0.31 -3.57 11.42
N MET A 76 -0.36 -2.25 11.38
CA MET A 76 -0.26 -1.48 10.14
C MET A 76 1.10 -1.71 9.46
N LEU A 77 2.18 -1.72 10.20
CA LEU A 77 3.52 -2.01 9.67
C LEU A 77 3.60 -3.42 9.09
N HIS A 78 3.01 -4.40 9.77
CA HIS A 78 2.94 -5.77 9.27
C HIS A 78 2.16 -5.86 7.95
N LEU A 79 1.01 -5.21 7.87
CA LEU A 79 0.20 -5.14 6.65
C LEU A 79 0.94 -4.41 5.52
N ASN A 80 1.68 -3.36 5.87
CA ASN A 80 2.53 -2.64 4.91
C ASN A 80 3.64 -3.53 4.35
N ASP A 81 4.27 -4.33 5.20
CA ASP A 81 5.30 -5.28 4.77
C ASP A 81 4.73 -6.30 3.77
N GLU A 82 3.54 -6.82 4.04
CA GLU A 82 2.84 -7.71 3.12
C GLU A 82 2.51 -7.01 1.80
N LEU A 83 2.05 -5.75 1.87
CA LEU A 83 1.75 -4.93 0.69
C LEU A 83 3.01 -4.71 -0.16
N MET A 84 4.13 -4.39 0.48
CA MET A 84 5.40 -4.19 -0.21
C MET A 84 5.92 -5.49 -0.84
N ALA A 85 5.74 -6.62 -0.18
CA ALA A 85 6.09 -7.93 -0.72
C ALA A 85 5.25 -8.25 -1.96
N THR A 86 3.96 -7.98 -1.92
CA THR A 86 3.04 -8.18 -3.05
C THR A 86 3.43 -7.26 -4.21
N LEU A 87 3.77 -6.00 -3.93
CA LEU A 87 4.23 -5.05 -4.95
C LEU A 87 5.53 -5.51 -5.61
N ALA A 88 6.50 -5.96 -4.81
CA ALA A 88 7.77 -6.46 -5.32
C ALA A 88 7.58 -7.70 -6.22
N SER A 89 6.72 -8.62 -5.81
CA SER A 89 6.37 -9.80 -6.58
C SER A 89 5.71 -9.43 -7.91
N ALA A 90 4.77 -8.48 -7.90
CA ALA A 90 4.12 -7.99 -9.11
C ALA A 90 5.11 -7.30 -10.07
N ARG A 91 6.02 -6.49 -9.51
CA ARG A 91 7.07 -5.83 -10.29
C ARG A 91 7.99 -6.85 -10.95
N ASP A 92 8.41 -7.86 -10.21
CA ASP A 92 9.28 -8.92 -10.72
C ASP A 92 8.59 -9.71 -11.84
N ALA A 93 7.30 -10.00 -11.68
CA ALA A 93 6.50 -10.68 -12.70
C ALA A 93 6.40 -9.84 -13.99
N VAL A 94 6.21 -8.54 -13.87
CA VAL A 94 6.16 -7.62 -15.03
C VAL A 94 7.53 -7.56 -15.73
N LEU A 95 8.61 -7.47 -14.98
CA LEU A 95 9.98 -7.46 -15.52
C LEU A 95 10.28 -8.77 -16.24
N GLU A 96 9.94 -9.92 -15.66
CA GLU A 96 10.12 -11.23 -16.26
C GLU A 96 9.31 -11.36 -17.55
N GLN A 97 8.06 -10.92 -17.56
CA GLN A 97 7.22 -10.91 -18.75
C GLN A 97 7.83 -10.00 -19.83
N GLY A 98 8.34 -8.83 -19.48
CA GLY A 98 9.02 -7.92 -20.39
C GLY A 98 10.26 -8.56 -21.02
N VAL A 99 11.09 -9.25 -20.23
CA VAL A 99 12.26 -9.98 -20.71
C VAL A 99 11.84 -11.11 -21.66
N ASN A 100 10.82 -11.86 -21.34
CA ASN A 100 10.30 -12.95 -22.18
C ASN A 100 9.76 -12.41 -23.51
N GLN A 101 9.03 -11.29 -23.48
CA GLN A 101 8.57 -10.62 -24.70
C GLN A 101 9.73 -10.13 -25.57
N ALA A 102 10.75 -9.55 -24.96
CA ALA A 102 11.95 -9.11 -25.68
C ALA A 102 12.69 -10.27 -26.33
N ARG A 103 12.83 -11.38 -25.63
CA ARG A 103 13.43 -12.62 -26.18
C ARG A 103 12.62 -13.16 -27.34
N THR A 104 11.30 -13.18 -27.23
CA THR A 104 10.39 -13.63 -28.30
C THR A 104 10.50 -12.76 -29.52
N ARG A 105 10.54 -11.42 -29.36
CA ARG A 105 10.73 -10.49 -30.48
C ARG A 105 12.09 -10.69 -31.14
N SER A 106 13.13 -10.88 -30.36
CA SER A 106 14.49 -11.13 -30.87
C SER A 106 14.53 -12.44 -31.68
N ALA A 107 13.92 -13.49 -31.18
CA ALA A 107 13.84 -14.78 -31.88
C ALA A 107 13.04 -14.66 -33.17
N LEU A 108 11.90 -13.97 -33.15
CA LEU A 108 11.09 -13.74 -34.35
C LEU A 108 11.83 -12.85 -35.38
N GLY A 109 12.52 -11.81 -34.91
CA GLY A 109 13.33 -10.97 -35.77
C GLY A 109 14.43 -11.75 -36.48
N SER A 110 15.17 -12.58 -35.74
CA SER A 110 16.20 -13.45 -36.31
C SER A 110 15.63 -14.45 -37.32
N TYR A 111 14.47 -15.01 -37.05
CA TYR A 111 13.78 -15.93 -37.94
C TYR A 111 13.32 -15.24 -39.22
N GLN A 112 12.78 -14.02 -39.13
CA GLN A 112 12.37 -13.21 -40.28
C GLN A 112 13.58 -12.82 -41.15
N ASP A 113 14.69 -12.43 -40.54
CA ASP A 113 15.92 -12.11 -41.24
C ASP A 113 16.46 -13.31 -42.05
N ILE A 114 16.41 -14.51 -41.50
CA ILE A 114 16.77 -15.77 -42.17
C ILE A 114 15.85 -16.02 -43.36
N GLN A 115 14.55 -15.81 -43.23
CA GLN A 115 13.56 -15.99 -44.30
C GLN A 115 13.70 -14.95 -45.42
N HIS A 116 14.12 -13.74 -45.09
CA HIS A 116 14.29 -12.65 -46.05
C HIS A 116 15.72 -12.52 -46.59
N SER A 117 16.66 -13.35 -46.10
CA SER A 117 18.01 -13.37 -46.66
C SER A 117 17.95 -13.85 -48.11
N PRO A 118 18.48 -13.08 -49.09
CA PRO A 118 18.50 -13.53 -50.46
C PRO A 118 19.35 -14.78 -50.59
N VAL A 119 18.73 -15.82 -51.01
CA VAL A 119 19.44 -17.04 -51.40
C VAL A 119 20.05 -16.79 -52.77
N SER A 120 21.25 -16.31 -52.72
CA SER A 120 22.02 -16.15 -53.95
C SER A 120 22.89 -17.36 -54.20
#